data_6f312cb34497fce05433b5b1ab8a078e
#
_entry.id   6f312cb34497fce05433b5b1ab8a078e
#
_cell.length_a   1.000
_cell.length_b   1.000
_cell.length_c   1.000
_cell.angle_alpha   90.00
_cell.angle_beta   90.00
_cell.angle_gamma   90.00
#
_symmetry.space_group_name_H-M   'P 1'
#
loop_
_entity.id
_entity.type
_entity.pdbx_description
1 polymer ?
#
loop_
_entity_poly.entity_id
_entity_poly.type
_entity_poly.pdbx_seq_one_letter_code
_entity_poly.pdbx_strand_id
1 'polypeptide(L)'
;MSNLTMEDPTPPTARAGGAIPSRTLYCSFCFKSQHEVRRLISGPASIFICNECVDLCNEIIGGAMPESKSPSLEQLPTERLLERLGPIEETLQGKGNQLQQVVDVLRSRKVSWAVIGAALGVSRQSAWERFRA
;
A
#
# COMPACT_ATOMS: atom_id res chain seq x y z
N MET A 1 13.93 -20.61 -5.11
CA MET A 1 14.13 -19.81 -5.27
C MET A 1 14.41 -19.39 -5.41
N SER A 2 14.44 -19.31 -5.29
CA SER A 2 14.79 -18.28 -5.46
C SER A 2 15.08 -17.81 -5.67
N ASN A 3 15.32 -17.92 -5.46
CA ASN A 3 15.73 -16.99 -5.59
C ASN A 3 16.05 -16.65 -5.62
N LEU A 4 16.26 -16.89 -5.22
CA LEU A 4 16.66 -16.16 -5.13
C LEU A 4 17.26 -16.06 -4.89
N THR A 5 17.68 -16.41 -4.70
CA THR A 5 18.23 -15.89 -4.55
C THR A 5 18.67 -15.66 -4.20
N MET A 6 19.02 -15.75 -3.78
CA MET A 6 19.32 -15.11 -3.51
C MET A 6 19.80 -14.77 -3.07
N GLU A 7 20.29 -14.75 -2.56
CA GLU A 7 20.53 -14.10 -2.21
C GLU A 7 20.64 -13.61 -1.76
N ASP A 8 20.81 -13.51 -1.11
CA ASP A 8 20.71 -12.62 -0.68
C ASP A 8 21.10 -12.22 -0.18
N PRO A 9 21.58 -11.92 0.23
CA PRO A 9 21.68 -11.17 0.74
C PRO A 9 22.08 -10.49 1.05
N THR A 10 22.42 -10.10 1.37
CA THR A 10 22.43 -9.22 1.45
C THR A 10 22.49 -8.57 1.37
N PRO A 11 22.65 -8.02 1.66
CA PRO A 11 22.48 -7.15 1.52
C PRO A 11 22.80 -6.48 1.64
N PRO A 12 22.91 -5.94 1.72
CA PRO A 12 23.01 -5.01 1.69
C PRO A 12 23.15 -4.25 2.09
N THR A 13 23.39 -3.88 2.38
CA THR A 13 23.38 -3.01 2.61
C THR A 13 23.10 -2.07 2.43
N ALA A 14 23.01 -1.90 3.04
CA ALA A 14 22.35 -0.81 2.69
C ALA A 14 22.77 0.24 2.25
N ARG A 15 22.72 0.62 2.09
CA ARG A 15 22.82 1.67 1.66
C ARG A 15 21.86 2.39 1.85
N ALA A 16 21.93 2.64 3.04
CA ALA A 16 20.91 3.47 3.17
C ALA A 16 20.21 3.72 1.93
N GLY A 17 19.08 3.47 1.94
CA GLY A 17 18.37 3.64 0.74
C GLY A 17 19.03 3.02 -0.45
N GLY A 18 20.18 2.45 -0.24
CA GLY A 18 20.88 1.85 -1.35
C GLY A 18 20.47 0.45 -1.64
N ALA A 19 19.80 -0.17 -0.70
CA ALA A 19 19.40 -1.56 -0.89
C ALA A 19 18.40 -1.69 -2.02
N ILE A 20 18.67 -2.61 -2.94
CA ILE A 20 17.74 -2.94 -4.01
C ILE A 20 16.68 -3.86 -3.42
N PRO A 21 15.41 -3.55 -3.57
CA PRO A 21 14.37 -4.43 -3.05
C PRO A 21 14.47 -5.82 -3.65
N SER A 22 14.27 -6.84 -2.82
CA SER A 22 14.30 -8.22 -3.28
C SER A 22 13.07 -8.60 -4.11
N ARG A 23 12.10 -7.72 -4.18
CA ARG A 23 10.84 -7.96 -4.89
C ARG A 23 10.46 -6.72 -5.68
N THR A 24 9.57 -6.92 -6.63
CA THR A 24 9.09 -5.82 -7.45
C THR A 24 8.04 -5.03 -6.67
N LEU A 25 8.21 -3.72 -6.65
CA LEU A 25 7.26 -2.80 -6.04
C LEU A 25 6.45 -2.14 -7.14
N TYR A 26 5.22 -1.79 -6.80
CA TYR A 26 4.28 -1.23 -7.77
C TYR A 26 3.65 0.05 -7.24
N CYS A 27 3.39 0.99 -8.13
CA CYS A 27 2.61 2.18 -7.80
C CYS A 27 1.21 1.73 -7.38
N SER A 28 0.72 2.25 -6.24
CA SER A 28 -0.61 1.90 -5.75
C SER A 28 -1.73 2.53 -6.57
N PHE A 29 -1.41 3.49 -7.42
CA PHE A 29 -2.40 4.23 -8.23
C PHE A 29 -2.54 3.69 -9.64
N CYS A 30 -1.42 3.43 -10.32
CA CYS A 30 -1.46 2.98 -11.71
C CYS A 30 -0.94 1.56 -11.94
N PHE A 31 -0.35 0.96 -10.91
CA PHE A 31 0.21 -0.39 -10.93
C PHE A 31 1.38 -0.60 -11.88
N LYS A 32 2.05 0.48 -12.29
CA LYS A 32 3.33 0.33 -12.97
C LYS A 32 4.38 -0.06 -11.95
N SER A 33 5.31 -0.92 -12.36
CA SER A 33 6.38 -1.37 -11.47
C SER A 33 7.48 -0.31 -11.33
N GLN A 34 8.32 -0.49 -10.32
CA GLN A 34 9.48 0.37 -10.12
C GLN A 34 10.42 0.41 -11.33
N HIS A 35 10.35 -0.62 -12.18
CA HIS A 35 11.17 -0.71 -13.38
C HIS A 35 10.58 0.05 -14.58
N GLU A 36 9.31 0.42 -14.49
CA GLU A 36 8.60 1.11 -15.56
C GLU A 36 8.48 2.61 -15.35
N VAL A 37 8.85 3.09 -14.18
CA VAL A 37 8.75 4.50 -13.82
C VAL A 37 10.11 4.99 -13.36
N ARG A 38 10.30 6.31 -13.36
CA ARG A 38 11.56 6.90 -12.92
C ARG A 38 11.75 6.81 -11.42
N ARG A 39 10.68 7.04 -10.67
CA ARG A 39 10.71 7.04 -9.21
C ARG A 39 9.46 6.46 -8.65
N LEU A 40 9.63 5.74 -7.56
CA LEU A 40 8.51 5.22 -6.79
C LEU A 40 8.69 5.71 -5.37
N ILE A 41 7.73 6.47 -4.89
CA ILE A 41 7.79 7.11 -3.57
C ILE A 41 6.98 6.29 -2.59
N SER A 42 7.62 5.93 -1.48
CA SER A 42 6.99 5.13 -0.44
C SER A 42 6.15 5.99 0.47
N GLY A 43 4.94 5.56 0.76
CA GLY A 43 4.07 6.13 1.76
C GLY A 43 3.85 5.16 2.91
N PRO A 44 2.99 5.51 3.87
CA PRO A 44 2.74 4.63 5.01
C PRO A 44 1.94 3.40 4.59
N ALA A 45 2.15 2.30 5.32
CA ALA A 45 1.37 1.06 5.16
C ALA A 45 1.44 0.46 3.76
N SER A 46 2.64 0.38 3.21
CA SER A 46 2.90 -0.29 1.93
C SER A 46 2.18 0.37 0.74
N ILE A 47 2.10 1.70 0.77
CA ILE A 47 1.54 2.48 -0.35
C ILE A 47 2.70 3.12 -1.09
N PHE A 48 2.58 3.16 -2.43
CA PHE A 48 3.60 3.78 -3.28
C PHE A 48 2.92 4.63 -4.33
N ILE A 49 3.59 5.70 -4.74
CA ILE A 49 3.13 6.53 -5.86
C ILE A 49 4.31 6.80 -6.78
N CYS A 50 4.08 6.66 -8.07
CA CYS A 50 5.14 6.89 -9.06
C CYS A 50 5.16 8.35 -9.51
N ASN A 51 6.27 8.74 -10.14
CA ASN A 51 6.44 10.10 -10.65
C ASN A 51 5.35 10.50 -11.64
N GLU A 52 4.87 9.56 -12.45
CA GLU A 52 3.81 9.86 -13.42
C GLU A 52 2.49 10.20 -12.74
N CYS A 53 2.16 9.46 -11.67
CA CYS A 53 0.95 9.75 -10.91
C CYS A 53 1.07 11.06 -10.13
N VAL A 54 2.27 11.40 -9.67
CA VAL A 54 2.52 12.71 -9.04
C VAL A 54 2.30 13.83 -10.05
N ASP A 55 2.80 13.67 -11.27
CA ASP A 55 2.58 14.66 -12.33
C ASP A 55 1.10 14.84 -12.62
N LEU A 56 0.37 13.75 -12.69
CA LEU A 56 -1.09 13.80 -12.88
C LEU A 56 -1.77 14.55 -11.73
N CYS A 57 -1.33 14.28 -10.51
CA CYS A 57 -1.87 14.99 -9.34
C CYS A 57 -1.61 16.50 -9.46
N ASN A 58 -0.42 16.89 -9.90
CA ASN A 58 -0.10 18.31 -10.07
C ASN A 58 -0.98 18.96 -11.13
N GLU A 59 -1.28 18.26 -12.21
CA GLU A 59 -2.19 18.76 -13.22
C GLU A 59 -3.58 19.01 -12.63
N ILE A 60 -4.07 18.08 -11.85
CA ILE A 60 -5.38 18.20 -11.22
C ILE A 60 -5.38 19.35 -10.22
N ILE A 61 -4.34 19.50 -9.43
CA ILE A 61 -4.19 20.60 -8.48
C ILE A 61 -4.22 21.94 -9.23
N GLY A 62 -3.62 21.97 -10.43
CA GLY A 62 -3.62 23.16 -11.27
C GLY A 62 -4.95 23.44 -11.99
N GLY A 63 -5.96 22.62 -11.78
CA GLY A 63 -7.28 22.82 -12.35
C GLY A 63 -7.59 21.99 -13.59
N ALA A 64 -6.65 21.18 -14.05
CA ALA A 64 -6.89 20.31 -15.20
C ALA A 64 -7.85 19.17 -14.82
N MET A 65 -8.58 18.68 -15.81
CA MET A 65 -9.48 17.54 -15.65
C MET A 65 -9.06 16.47 -16.65
N PRO A 66 -7.92 15.82 -16.41
CA PRO A 66 -7.44 14.84 -17.37
C PRO A 66 -8.37 13.63 -17.45
N GLU A 67 -8.51 13.11 -18.65
CA GLU A 67 -9.30 11.90 -18.83
C GLU A 67 -8.53 10.71 -18.31
N SER A 68 -9.25 9.79 -17.66
CA SER A 68 -8.66 8.54 -17.24
C SER A 68 -8.35 7.69 -18.48
N LYS A 69 -7.10 7.31 -18.62
CA LYS A 69 -6.67 6.46 -19.73
C LYS A 69 -6.43 5.02 -19.26
N SER A 70 -6.76 4.75 -18.00
CA SER A 70 -6.58 3.42 -17.46
C SER A 70 -7.62 2.48 -18.04
N PRO A 71 -7.21 1.31 -18.54
CA PRO A 71 -8.17 0.32 -19.01
C PRO A 71 -8.99 -0.22 -17.83
N SER A 72 -10.21 -0.66 -18.13
CA SER A 72 -11.02 -1.32 -17.11
C SER A 72 -10.39 -2.69 -16.81
N LEU A 73 -10.78 -3.27 -15.67
CA LEU A 73 -10.24 -4.58 -15.29
C LEU A 73 -10.49 -5.64 -16.35
N GLU A 74 -11.66 -5.60 -16.98
CA GLU A 74 -12.02 -6.57 -18.00
C GLU A 74 -11.14 -6.49 -19.25
N GLN A 75 -10.51 -5.33 -19.48
CA GLN A 75 -9.66 -5.10 -20.64
C GLN A 75 -8.22 -5.53 -20.40
N LEU A 76 -7.85 -5.81 -19.16
CA LEU A 76 -6.48 -6.19 -18.83
C LEU A 76 -6.25 -7.68 -19.14
N PRO A 77 -5.06 -8.03 -19.67
CA PRO A 77 -4.73 -9.44 -19.84
C PRO A 77 -4.59 -10.14 -18.49
N THR A 78 -4.78 -11.44 -18.49
CA THR A 78 -4.75 -12.24 -17.27
C THR A 78 -3.45 -12.05 -16.47
N GLU A 79 -2.32 -11.95 -17.15
CA GLU A 79 -1.02 -11.77 -16.50
C GLU A 79 -0.96 -10.48 -15.70
N ARG A 80 -1.55 -9.41 -16.24
CA ARG A 80 -1.59 -8.12 -15.53
C ARG A 80 -2.48 -8.17 -14.30
N LEU A 81 -3.59 -8.89 -14.41
CA LEU A 81 -4.47 -9.07 -13.24
C LEU A 81 -3.76 -9.83 -12.13
N LEU A 82 -3.05 -10.90 -12.49
CA LEU A 82 -2.30 -11.68 -11.52
C LEU A 82 -1.22 -10.84 -10.83
N GLU A 83 -0.55 -9.97 -11.58
CA GLU A 83 0.49 -9.10 -11.02
C GLU A 83 -0.07 -8.12 -9.98
N ARG A 84 -1.35 -7.80 -10.05
CA ARG A 84 -1.95 -6.87 -9.09
C ARG A 84 -2.29 -7.50 -7.75
N LEU A 85 -2.42 -8.82 -7.71
CA LEU A 85 -2.85 -9.49 -6.48
C LEU A 85 -1.90 -9.27 -5.32
N GLY A 86 -0.60 -9.47 -5.55
CA GLY A 86 0.40 -9.30 -4.49
C GLY A 86 0.43 -7.89 -3.91
N PRO A 87 0.60 -6.86 -4.75
CA PRO A 87 0.62 -5.48 -4.26
C PRO A 87 -0.65 -5.07 -3.51
N ILE A 88 -1.81 -5.49 -4.00
CA ILE A 88 -3.07 -5.18 -3.32
C ILE A 88 -3.12 -5.86 -1.96
N GLU A 89 -2.71 -7.13 -1.91
CA GLU A 89 -2.68 -7.87 -0.65
C GLU A 89 -1.75 -7.21 0.36
N GLU A 90 -0.56 -6.78 -0.09
CA GLU A 90 0.39 -6.11 0.79
C GLU A 90 -0.17 -4.78 1.32
N THR A 91 -0.83 -4.01 0.47
CA THR A 91 -1.46 -2.76 0.90
C THR A 91 -2.55 -3.04 1.93
N LEU A 92 -3.34 -4.07 1.68
CA LEU A 92 -4.40 -4.46 2.60
C LEU A 92 -3.84 -4.82 3.98
N GLN A 93 -2.79 -5.63 4.00
CA GLN A 93 -2.14 -6.01 5.25
C GLN A 93 -1.50 -4.80 5.94
N GLY A 94 -0.84 -3.93 5.17
CA GLY A 94 -0.23 -2.72 5.71
C GLY A 94 -1.26 -1.80 6.34
N LYS A 95 -2.41 -1.63 5.69
CA LYS A 95 -3.49 -0.81 6.23
C LYS A 95 -4.11 -1.47 7.46
N GLY A 96 -4.23 -2.80 7.46
CA GLY A 96 -4.70 -3.53 8.62
C GLY A 96 -3.80 -3.33 9.82
N ASN A 97 -2.49 -3.40 9.62
CA ASN A 97 -1.51 -3.17 10.68
C ASN A 97 -1.58 -1.74 11.19
N GLN A 98 -1.72 -0.76 10.29
CA GLN A 98 -1.86 0.63 10.67
C GLN A 98 -3.11 0.85 11.51
N LEU A 99 -4.21 0.23 11.12
CA LEU A 99 -5.46 0.33 11.86
C LEU A 99 -5.31 -0.25 13.27
N GLN A 100 -4.65 -1.41 13.39
CA GLN A 100 -4.37 -2.00 14.70
C GLN A 100 -3.55 -1.07 15.57
N GLN A 101 -2.52 -0.43 15.00
CA GLN A 101 -1.68 0.51 15.75
C GLN A 101 -2.49 1.68 16.29
N VAL A 102 -3.37 2.24 15.47
CA VAL A 102 -4.22 3.35 15.91
C VAL A 102 -5.14 2.92 17.04
N VAL A 103 -5.75 1.75 16.89
CA VAL A 103 -6.62 1.20 17.94
C VAL A 103 -5.84 0.97 19.23
N ASP A 104 -4.62 0.44 19.13
CA ASP A 104 -3.79 0.20 20.31
C ASP A 104 -3.49 1.49 21.05
N VAL A 105 -3.19 2.57 20.32
CA VAL A 105 -2.96 3.89 20.94
C VAL A 105 -4.24 4.39 21.61
N LEU A 106 -5.38 4.26 20.95
CA LEU A 106 -6.67 4.67 21.54
C LEU A 106 -6.95 3.88 22.83
N ARG A 107 -6.68 2.59 22.82
CA ARG A 107 -6.87 1.76 24.01
C ARG A 107 -5.92 2.19 25.14
N SER A 108 -4.68 2.55 24.80
CA SER A 108 -3.73 3.03 25.81
C SER A 108 -4.21 4.33 26.44
N ARG A 109 -5.02 5.10 25.73
CA ARG A 109 -5.66 6.32 26.24
C ARG A 109 -7.00 6.03 26.89
N LYS A 110 -7.32 4.75 27.12
CA LYS A 110 -8.54 4.28 27.78
C LYS A 110 -9.82 4.65 27.04
N VAL A 111 -9.75 4.80 25.72
CA VAL A 111 -10.93 5.00 24.89
C VAL A 111 -11.68 3.67 24.83
N SER A 112 -12.98 3.70 25.08
CA SER A 112 -13.78 2.48 25.16
C SER A 112 -13.99 1.82 23.80
N TRP A 113 -14.24 0.51 23.85
CA TRP A 113 -14.57 -0.23 22.63
C TRP A 113 -15.86 0.28 21.98
N ALA A 114 -16.78 0.80 22.76
CA ALA A 114 -18.00 1.39 22.22
C ALA A 114 -17.69 2.60 21.33
N VAL A 115 -16.78 3.47 21.80
CA VAL A 115 -16.37 4.66 21.03
C VAL A 115 -15.60 4.25 19.79
N ILE A 116 -14.68 3.30 19.94
CA ILE A 116 -13.89 2.81 18.80
C ILE A 116 -14.82 2.16 17.76
N GLY A 117 -15.75 1.33 18.22
CA GLY A 117 -16.71 0.70 17.31
C GLY A 117 -17.55 1.71 16.56
N ALA A 118 -18.02 2.76 17.27
CA ALA A 118 -18.79 3.82 16.64
C ALA A 118 -17.98 4.51 15.55
N ALA A 119 -16.70 4.79 15.82
CA ALA A 119 -15.82 5.43 14.84
C ALA A 119 -15.59 4.55 13.62
N LEU A 120 -15.56 3.24 13.81
CA LEU A 120 -15.37 2.27 12.72
C LEU A 120 -16.68 1.91 12.01
N GLY A 121 -17.82 2.29 12.58
CA GLY A 121 -19.10 1.90 12.01
C GLY A 121 -19.50 0.46 12.34
N VAL A 122 -18.97 -0.10 13.42
CA VAL A 122 -19.26 -1.46 13.84
C VAL A 122 -19.69 -1.46 15.31
N SER A 123 -20.22 -2.61 15.78
CA SER A 123 -20.62 -2.73 17.17
C SER A 123 -19.42 -2.77 18.09
N ARG A 124 -19.66 -2.49 19.38
CA ARG A 124 -18.65 -2.63 20.42
C ARG A 124 -18.04 -4.03 20.40
N GLN A 125 -18.88 -5.03 20.30
CA GLN A 125 -18.46 -6.44 20.30
C GLN A 125 -17.57 -6.74 19.11
N SER A 126 -17.94 -6.27 17.90
CA SER A 126 -17.15 -6.49 16.69
C SER A 126 -15.78 -5.84 16.81
N ALA A 127 -15.73 -4.62 17.34
CA ALA A 127 -14.44 -3.91 17.51
C ALA A 127 -13.55 -4.68 18.48
N TRP A 128 -14.11 -5.11 19.60
CA TRP A 128 -13.37 -5.88 20.59
C TRP A 128 -12.82 -7.18 20.02
N GLU A 129 -13.66 -7.94 19.32
CA GLU A 129 -13.24 -9.21 18.73
C GLU A 129 -12.11 -9.04 17.71
N ARG A 130 -12.20 -7.97 16.93
CA ARG A 130 -11.25 -7.74 15.84
C ARG A 130 -9.89 -7.25 16.34
N PHE A 131 -9.86 -6.41 17.37
CA PHE A 131 -8.65 -5.70 17.77
C PHE A 131 -8.12 -6.03 19.15
N ARG A 132 -8.71 -6.97 19.84
CA ARG A 132 -8.35 -7.28 21.24
C ARG A 132 -6.96 -7.89 21.42
N ALA A 133 -6.36 -8.38 20.37
CA ALA A 133 -5.12 -9.15 20.44
C ALA A 133 -3.95 -8.37 21.01
#